data_2a63efddbaaaf31503a200c99ccd0bdc
#
_entry.id   2a63efddbaaaf31503a200c99ccd0bdc
#
_cell.length_a   1.000
_cell.length_b   1.000
_cell.length_c   1.000
_cell.angle_alpha   90.00
_cell.angle_beta   90.00
_cell.angle_gamma   90.00
#
_symmetry.space_group_name_H-M   'P 1'
#
loop_
_entity.id
_entity.type
_entity.pdbx_description
1 polymer ?
#
loop_
_entity_poly.entity_id
_entity_poly.type
_entity_poly.pdbx_seq_one_letter_code
_entity_poly.pdbx_strand_id
1 'polypeptide(L)'
;MWVAQGPIRSGTSLKDAQRTGLIAQSAVAAKAVPVGALQEVNADNNALLALTDIAPGEFLLAARFGTTLPGVKAIDIPSGMLAVSFNLSDAARVGKFVTPGSHIALFQSYTIKSATDNPDAKATTNDSGVQATSLLVPDVLVIAMGDAPLSGQAAQPPVEGQPVTAAGASGGYLVTIAVKPSDVTLLIHAIKYRELYAALRGSDVKLNPTIEVTDLQLRDAVTTP
;
A
#
# COMPACT_ATOMS: atom_id res chain seq x y z
N MET A 1 23.71 -22.76 -25.41
CA MET A 1 22.80 -21.85 -24.71
C MET A 1 21.54 -22.58 -24.27
N TRP A 2 20.82 -22.05 -23.32
CA TRP A 2 19.61 -22.68 -22.79
C TRP A 2 18.35 -22.21 -23.50
N VAL A 3 17.42 -23.16 -23.74
CA VAL A 3 16.14 -22.94 -24.43
C VAL A 3 15.04 -23.61 -23.58
N ALA A 4 13.89 -22.97 -23.50
CA ALA A 4 12.72 -23.54 -22.85
C ALA A 4 12.16 -24.70 -23.68
N GLN A 5 12.02 -25.87 -23.08
CA GLN A 5 11.38 -27.07 -23.69
C GLN A 5 9.89 -27.15 -23.36
N GLY A 6 9.50 -26.52 -22.28
CA GLY A 6 8.12 -26.41 -21.82
C GLY A 6 7.80 -25.03 -21.29
N PRO A 7 6.53 -24.75 -20.97
CA PRO A 7 6.14 -23.45 -20.40
C PRO A 7 6.73 -23.28 -19.00
N ILE A 8 7.50 -22.21 -18.79
CA ILE A 8 8.07 -21.87 -17.48
C ILE A 8 7.24 -20.72 -16.92
N ARG A 9 6.59 -20.96 -15.79
CA ARG A 9 5.79 -19.93 -15.12
C ARG A 9 6.68 -18.96 -14.34
N SER A 10 6.24 -17.73 -14.24
CA SER A 10 6.84 -16.74 -13.35
C SER A 10 6.98 -17.32 -11.93
N GLY A 11 8.12 -17.10 -11.29
CA GLY A 11 8.45 -17.68 -9.98
C GLY A 11 9.13 -19.05 -9.99
N THR A 12 9.24 -19.71 -11.15
CA THR A 12 10.00 -20.96 -11.26
C THR A 12 11.50 -20.68 -11.20
N SER A 13 12.23 -21.37 -10.31
CA SER A 13 13.68 -21.24 -10.24
C SER A 13 14.38 -21.92 -11.42
N LEU A 14 15.55 -21.43 -11.83
CA LEU A 14 16.38 -22.08 -12.86
C LEU A 14 16.72 -23.52 -12.46
N LYS A 15 16.99 -23.77 -11.18
CA LYS A 15 17.24 -25.11 -10.63
C LYS A 15 16.05 -26.04 -10.81
N ASP A 16 14.84 -25.57 -10.50
CA ASP A 16 13.64 -26.38 -10.67
C ASP A 16 13.30 -26.60 -12.15
N ALA A 17 13.45 -25.58 -12.98
CA ALA A 17 13.24 -25.68 -14.42
C ALA A 17 14.21 -26.71 -15.05
N GLN A 18 15.46 -26.75 -14.59
CA GLN A 18 16.45 -27.75 -15.03
C GLN A 18 16.08 -29.15 -14.53
N ARG A 19 15.74 -29.28 -13.24
CA ARG A 19 15.38 -30.56 -12.62
C ARG A 19 14.13 -31.21 -13.25
N THR A 20 13.17 -30.39 -13.65
CA THR A 20 11.91 -30.84 -14.28
C THR A 20 11.99 -30.95 -15.79
N GLY A 21 13.14 -30.69 -16.40
CA GLY A 21 13.34 -30.81 -17.85
C GLY A 21 12.66 -29.71 -18.67
N LEU A 22 12.24 -28.62 -18.02
CA LEU A 22 11.63 -27.47 -18.71
C LEU A 22 12.64 -26.63 -19.50
N ILE A 23 13.95 -26.85 -19.27
CA ILE A 23 15.03 -26.20 -19.99
C ILE A 23 16.04 -27.22 -20.47
N ALA A 24 16.58 -27.00 -21.65
CA ALA A 24 17.66 -27.82 -22.21
C ALA A 24 18.68 -26.96 -22.94
N GLN A 25 19.91 -27.49 -23.04
CA GLN A 25 20.94 -26.87 -23.88
C GLN A 25 20.68 -27.15 -25.35
N SER A 26 20.76 -26.11 -26.16
CA SER A 26 20.66 -26.21 -27.63
C SER A 26 21.91 -25.63 -28.28
N ALA A 27 22.41 -26.34 -29.28
CA ALA A 27 23.50 -25.84 -30.12
C ALA A 27 22.92 -24.86 -31.16
N VAL A 28 23.30 -23.60 -31.06
CA VAL A 28 22.85 -22.54 -31.97
C VAL A 28 24.05 -21.89 -32.59
N ALA A 29 23.97 -21.51 -33.89
CA ALA A 29 25.03 -20.79 -34.58
C ALA A 29 25.36 -19.49 -33.80
N ALA A 30 26.66 -19.19 -33.66
CA ALA A 30 27.11 -18.04 -32.86
C ALA A 30 26.46 -16.70 -33.28
N LYS A 31 26.15 -16.53 -34.57
CA LYS A 31 25.46 -15.35 -35.11
C LYS A 31 23.98 -15.24 -34.72
N ALA A 32 23.34 -16.35 -34.28
CA ALA A 32 21.93 -16.40 -33.90
C ALA A 32 21.73 -16.36 -32.39
N VAL A 33 22.79 -16.25 -31.58
CA VAL A 33 22.73 -16.14 -30.15
C VAL A 33 22.30 -14.71 -29.76
N PRO A 34 21.15 -14.52 -29.11
CA PRO A 34 20.73 -13.20 -28.66
C PRO A 34 21.67 -12.65 -27.58
N VAL A 35 21.80 -11.34 -27.54
CA VAL A 35 22.57 -10.64 -26.49
C VAL A 35 21.91 -10.94 -25.15
N GLY A 36 22.71 -11.33 -24.15
CA GLY A 36 22.21 -11.67 -22.81
C GLY A 36 21.62 -13.07 -22.68
N ALA A 37 21.83 -13.95 -23.69
CA ALA A 37 21.41 -15.34 -23.57
C ALA A 37 22.15 -16.08 -22.44
N LEU A 38 21.41 -16.85 -21.67
CA LEU A 38 21.95 -17.64 -20.56
C LEU A 38 22.78 -18.81 -21.14
N GLN A 39 24.06 -18.82 -20.87
CA GLN A 39 24.96 -19.84 -21.37
C GLN A 39 25.14 -20.99 -20.40
N GLU A 40 25.12 -20.71 -19.11
CA GLU A 40 25.32 -21.70 -18.05
C GLU A 40 24.30 -21.50 -16.91
N VAL A 41 23.87 -22.63 -16.32
CA VAL A 41 23.16 -22.67 -15.05
C VAL A 41 24.14 -23.25 -14.03
N ASN A 42 24.55 -22.43 -13.08
CA ASN A 42 25.56 -22.75 -12.07
C ASN A 42 25.07 -22.37 -10.65
N ALA A 43 25.92 -22.52 -9.64
CA ALA A 43 25.58 -22.23 -8.25
C ALA A 43 25.19 -20.77 -8.01
N ASP A 44 25.71 -19.83 -8.81
CA ASP A 44 25.48 -18.40 -8.60
C ASP A 44 24.13 -17.93 -9.15
N ASN A 45 23.57 -18.65 -10.15
CA ASN A 45 22.35 -18.24 -10.82
C ASN A 45 21.19 -19.26 -10.70
N ASN A 46 21.42 -20.47 -10.23
CA ASN A 46 20.41 -21.52 -10.17
C ASN A 46 19.20 -21.19 -9.26
N ALA A 47 19.38 -20.28 -8.29
CA ALA A 47 18.33 -19.81 -7.40
C ALA A 47 17.48 -18.66 -8.00
N LEU A 48 17.91 -18.09 -9.13
CA LEU A 48 17.16 -17.01 -9.78
C LEU A 48 15.81 -17.51 -10.28
N LEU A 49 14.78 -16.69 -10.10
CA LEU A 49 13.40 -16.95 -10.47
C LEU A 49 13.08 -16.35 -11.83
N ALA A 50 12.29 -17.03 -12.64
CA ALA A 50 11.72 -16.47 -13.85
C ALA A 50 10.82 -15.27 -13.46
N LEU A 51 11.12 -14.07 -13.96
CA LEU A 51 10.40 -12.84 -13.66
C LEU A 51 9.06 -12.74 -14.40
N THR A 52 8.95 -13.45 -15.54
CA THR A 52 7.75 -13.52 -16.38
C THR A 52 7.59 -14.94 -16.89
N ASP A 53 6.40 -15.27 -17.40
CA ASP A 53 6.18 -16.53 -18.08
C ASP A 53 7.06 -16.60 -19.35
N ILE A 54 7.65 -17.77 -19.60
CA ILE A 54 8.50 -18.06 -20.75
C ILE A 54 7.86 -19.19 -21.55
N ALA A 55 7.65 -18.94 -22.84
CA ALA A 55 7.03 -19.91 -23.74
C ALA A 55 8.01 -21.00 -24.18
N PRO A 56 7.52 -22.21 -24.55
CA PRO A 56 8.34 -23.25 -25.13
C PRO A 56 9.02 -22.76 -26.41
N GLY A 57 10.31 -23.10 -26.59
CA GLY A 57 11.13 -22.64 -27.70
C GLY A 57 11.79 -21.28 -27.51
N GLU A 58 11.46 -20.52 -26.47
CA GLU A 58 12.14 -19.25 -26.16
C GLU A 58 13.57 -19.47 -25.65
N PHE A 59 14.45 -18.57 -26.03
CA PHE A 59 15.80 -18.50 -25.47
C PHE A 59 15.75 -17.94 -24.04
N LEU A 60 16.46 -18.56 -23.13
CA LEU A 60 16.58 -18.05 -21.78
C LEU A 60 17.55 -16.86 -21.78
N LEU A 61 17.02 -15.67 -21.46
CA LEU A 61 17.81 -14.44 -21.31
C LEU A 61 18.06 -14.18 -19.83
N ALA A 62 19.28 -13.81 -19.47
CA ALA A 62 19.63 -13.49 -18.08
C ALA A 62 18.73 -12.37 -17.50
N ALA A 63 18.34 -11.39 -18.30
CA ALA A 63 17.44 -10.30 -17.91
C ALA A 63 16.02 -10.75 -17.54
N ARG A 64 15.63 -11.98 -17.90
CA ARG A 64 14.32 -12.56 -17.52
C ARG A 64 14.34 -13.30 -16.18
N PHE A 65 15.49 -13.34 -15.52
CA PHE A 65 15.66 -14.00 -14.23
C PHE A 65 16.16 -13.01 -13.18
N GLY A 66 15.69 -13.16 -11.96
CA GLY A 66 16.05 -12.28 -10.85
C GLY A 66 15.74 -12.91 -9.51
N THR A 67 16.14 -12.23 -8.44
CA THR A 67 15.94 -12.69 -7.07
C THR A 67 14.54 -12.39 -6.53
N THR A 68 13.82 -11.47 -7.17
CA THR A 68 12.51 -10.99 -6.72
C THR A 68 11.57 -10.86 -7.91
N LEU A 69 10.36 -11.41 -7.80
CA LEU A 69 9.34 -11.32 -8.84
C LEU A 69 8.86 -9.87 -9.02
N PRO A 70 8.65 -9.40 -10.28
CA PRO A 70 7.97 -8.15 -10.53
C PRO A 70 6.56 -8.21 -9.96
N GLY A 71 6.17 -7.22 -9.17
CA GLY A 71 4.86 -7.19 -8.49
C GLY A 71 4.88 -7.71 -7.06
N VAL A 72 5.87 -8.47 -6.64
CA VAL A 72 6.16 -8.77 -5.23
C VAL A 72 7.31 -7.86 -4.78
N LYS A 73 7.16 -6.56 -4.95
CA LYS A 73 8.02 -5.64 -4.20
C LYS A 73 7.67 -5.85 -2.74
N ALA A 74 8.56 -6.51 -2.00
CA ALA A 74 8.55 -6.37 -0.56
C ALA A 74 8.52 -4.85 -0.28
N ILE A 75 7.51 -4.40 0.48
CA ILE A 75 7.41 -2.99 0.86
C ILE A 75 8.73 -2.65 1.55
N ASP A 76 9.46 -1.68 1.03
CA ASP A 76 10.71 -1.22 1.62
C ASP A 76 10.37 -0.39 2.86
N ILE A 77 10.51 -1.01 4.02
CA ILE A 77 10.25 -0.37 5.31
C ILE A 77 11.57 0.24 5.79
N PRO A 78 11.64 1.57 5.98
CA PRO A 78 12.84 2.21 6.50
C PRO A 78 13.28 1.59 7.84
N SER A 79 14.59 1.49 8.04
CA SER A 79 15.16 0.91 9.25
C SER A 79 14.63 1.59 10.51
N GLY A 80 14.21 0.79 11.49
CA GLY A 80 13.67 1.28 12.76
C GLY A 80 12.22 1.76 12.70
N MET A 81 11.53 1.59 11.57
CA MET A 81 10.11 1.95 11.43
C MET A 81 9.22 0.70 11.28
N LEU A 82 7.93 0.88 11.49
CA LEU A 82 6.90 -0.12 11.30
C LEU A 82 5.97 0.30 10.17
N ALA A 83 5.52 -0.65 9.35
CA ALA A 83 4.51 -0.41 8.32
C ALA A 83 3.11 -0.58 8.91
N VAL A 84 2.26 0.41 8.72
CA VAL A 84 0.85 0.37 9.11
C VAL A 84 0.00 0.70 7.90
N SER A 85 -1.03 -0.11 7.65
CA SER A 85 -1.96 0.10 6.54
C SER A 85 -3.34 0.47 7.08
N PHE A 86 -3.98 1.43 6.45
CA PHE A 86 -5.34 1.85 6.78
C PHE A 86 -6.04 2.43 5.55
N ASN A 87 -7.37 2.50 5.62
CA ASN A 87 -8.18 3.02 4.53
C ASN A 87 -8.41 4.53 4.71
N LEU A 88 -8.26 5.28 3.62
CA LEU A 88 -8.69 6.67 3.52
C LEU A 88 -9.73 6.82 2.43
N SER A 89 -10.75 7.66 2.66
CA SER A 89 -11.68 8.08 1.62
C SER A 89 -10.97 9.00 0.61
N ASP A 90 -11.55 9.18 -0.57
CA ASP A 90 -11.00 10.08 -1.60
C ASP A 90 -10.81 11.52 -1.09
N ALA A 91 -11.78 12.03 -0.33
CA ALA A 91 -11.70 13.36 0.27
C ALA A 91 -10.59 13.45 1.34
N ALA A 92 -10.37 12.39 2.09
CA ALA A 92 -9.43 12.37 3.21
C ALA A 92 -7.95 12.17 2.80
N ARG A 93 -7.66 11.98 1.49
CA ARG A 93 -6.31 11.68 0.98
C ARG A 93 -5.75 12.69 -0.03
N VAL A 94 -6.28 13.91 -0.07
CA VAL A 94 -5.84 14.94 -1.05
C VAL A 94 -5.98 14.45 -2.51
N GLY A 95 -7.04 13.72 -2.82
CA GLY A 95 -7.26 13.17 -4.15
C GLY A 95 -6.18 12.16 -4.57
N LYS A 96 -5.66 12.28 -5.80
CA LYS A 96 -4.64 11.38 -6.37
C LYS A 96 -3.19 11.88 -6.18
N PHE A 97 -2.99 12.95 -5.41
CA PHE A 97 -1.65 13.56 -5.27
C PHE A 97 -0.74 12.83 -4.27
N VAL A 98 -1.30 12.05 -3.35
CA VAL A 98 -0.51 11.22 -2.46
C VAL A 98 -0.06 9.97 -3.22
N THR A 99 1.26 9.75 -3.26
CA THR A 99 1.91 8.61 -3.94
C THR A 99 2.96 8.00 -3.01
N PRO A 100 3.42 6.76 -3.26
CA PRO A 100 4.57 6.21 -2.54
C PRO A 100 5.77 7.15 -2.64
N GLY A 101 6.42 7.43 -1.51
CA GLY A 101 7.47 8.43 -1.37
C GLY A 101 6.98 9.81 -0.89
N SER A 102 5.67 10.07 -0.85
CA SER A 102 5.11 11.30 -0.30
C SER A 102 5.22 11.34 1.22
N HIS A 103 5.45 12.54 1.77
CA HIS A 103 5.31 12.83 3.18
C HIS A 103 3.93 13.42 3.46
N ILE A 104 3.24 12.86 4.44
CA ILE A 104 1.90 13.32 4.85
C ILE A 104 1.84 13.61 6.35
N ALA A 105 0.96 14.52 6.72
CA ALA A 105 0.54 14.72 8.10
C ALA A 105 -0.82 14.06 8.28
N LEU A 106 -1.02 13.39 9.41
CA LEU A 106 -2.29 12.75 9.76
C LEU A 106 -3.01 13.57 10.83
N PHE A 107 -4.27 13.85 10.54
CA PHE A 107 -5.22 14.48 11.44
C PHE A 107 -6.28 13.47 11.84
N GLN A 108 -6.84 13.65 13.04
CA GLN A 108 -7.95 12.85 13.54
C GLN A 108 -9.12 13.73 13.93
N SER A 109 -10.34 13.28 13.64
CA SER A 109 -11.57 13.89 14.13
C SER A 109 -12.28 12.95 15.08
N TYR A 110 -12.83 13.49 16.16
CA TYR A 110 -13.48 12.74 17.23
C TYR A 110 -14.48 13.58 18.00
N THR A 111 -15.36 12.91 18.73
CA THR A 111 -16.36 13.54 19.59
C THR A 111 -15.87 13.55 21.03
N ILE A 112 -15.77 14.70 21.64
CA ILE A 112 -15.52 14.88 23.06
C ILE A 112 -16.89 14.77 23.75
N LYS A 113 -17.11 13.70 24.51
CA LYS A 113 -18.25 13.60 25.41
C LYS A 113 -17.91 14.22 26.73
N SER A 114 -18.73 15.15 27.20
CA SER A 114 -18.58 15.71 28.54
C SER A 114 -18.94 14.60 29.55
N ALA A 115 -17.94 14.11 30.25
CA ALA A 115 -18.19 13.26 31.41
C ALA A 115 -18.67 14.19 32.54
N THR A 116 -19.97 14.41 32.63
CA THR A 116 -20.56 14.94 33.86
C THR A 116 -20.55 13.82 34.87
N ASP A 117 -19.61 13.85 35.80
CA ASP A 117 -19.52 12.97 36.97
C ASP A 117 -20.70 13.19 37.95
N ASN A 118 -21.87 13.50 37.44
CA ASN A 118 -23.05 13.66 38.27
C ASN A 118 -24.01 12.48 38.03
N PRO A 119 -24.06 11.48 38.94
CA PRO A 119 -24.93 10.30 38.79
C PRO A 119 -26.43 10.63 38.81
N ASP A 120 -26.83 11.83 39.24
CA ASP A 120 -28.20 12.31 39.28
C ASP A 120 -28.63 13.18 38.09
N ALA A 121 -27.75 13.46 37.14
CA ALA A 121 -28.11 14.14 35.93
C ALA A 121 -28.89 13.17 35.02
N LYS A 122 -30.23 13.31 35.01
CA LYS A 122 -31.07 12.70 33.99
C LYS A 122 -30.47 13.01 32.62
N ALA A 123 -30.08 11.95 31.91
CA ALA A 123 -29.61 12.05 30.52
C ALA A 123 -30.65 12.84 29.72
N THR A 124 -30.37 14.11 29.50
CA THR A 124 -31.12 14.91 28.54
C THR A 124 -30.65 14.41 27.15
N THR A 125 -31.59 14.06 26.31
CA THR A 125 -31.48 13.43 24.99
C THR A 125 -30.75 14.25 23.94
N ASN A 126 -29.92 15.21 24.31
CA ASN A 126 -29.12 16.08 23.44
C ASN A 126 -27.62 16.04 23.80
N ASP A 127 -27.11 14.84 24.15
CA ASP A 127 -25.67 14.65 24.38
C ASP A 127 -24.93 14.48 23.06
N SER A 128 -25.10 15.46 22.17
CA SER A 128 -24.28 15.67 21.00
C SER A 128 -22.96 16.25 21.50
N GLY A 129 -21.98 15.37 21.74
CA GLY A 129 -20.66 15.80 22.19
C GLY A 129 -20.05 16.83 21.22
N VAL A 130 -19.07 17.59 21.68
CA VAL A 130 -18.35 18.58 20.89
C VAL A 130 -17.41 17.86 19.91
N GLN A 131 -17.50 18.17 18.62
CA GLN A 131 -16.55 17.65 17.63
C GLN A 131 -15.22 18.38 17.79
N ALA A 132 -14.15 17.59 17.73
CA ALA A 132 -12.79 18.10 17.79
C ALA A 132 -11.93 17.50 16.69
N THR A 133 -11.02 18.29 16.16
CA THR A 133 -10.01 17.84 15.19
C THR A 133 -8.63 18.24 15.70
N SER A 134 -7.71 17.28 15.71
CA SER A 134 -6.33 17.52 16.15
C SER A 134 -5.32 16.85 15.22
N LEU A 135 -4.08 17.33 15.27
CA LEU A 135 -2.96 16.70 14.60
C LEU A 135 -2.59 15.40 15.34
N LEU A 136 -2.59 14.27 14.62
CA LEU A 136 -2.24 12.96 15.17
C LEU A 136 -0.75 12.68 15.03
N VAL A 137 -0.24 12.72 13.79
CA VAL A 137 1.18 12.51 13.47
C VAL A 137 1.62 13.57 12.46
N PRO A 138 2.64 14.36 12.76
CA PRO A 138 3.02 15.51 11.94
C PRO A 138 3.75 15.13 10.64
N ASP A 139 4.38 13.97 10.59
CA ASP A 139 5.16 13.54 9.44
C ASP A 139 5.27 12.03 9.38
N VAL A 140 4.74 11.44 8.32
CA VAL A 140 4.87 10.01 7.99
C VAL A 140 5.14 9.82 6.50
N LEU A 141 5.99 8.85 6.18
CA LEU A 141 6.31 8.49 4.81
C LEU A 141 5.30 7.46 4.29
N VAL A 142 4.69 7.74 3.14
CA VAL A 142 3.87 6.78 2.41
C VAL A 142 4.79 5.80 1.67
N ILE A 143 4.71 4.51 1.98
CA ILE A 143 5.54 3.46 1.38
C ILE A 143 4.80 2.64 0.33
N ALA A 144 3.48 2.53 0.42
CA ALA A 144 2.66 1.88 -0.60
C ALA A 144 1.25 2.46 -0.62
N MET A 145 0.61 2.34 -1.78
CA MET A 145 -0.81 2.66 -1.97
C MET A 145 -1.45 1.62 -2.88
N GLY A 146 -2.71 1.29 -2.62
CA GLY A 146 -3.48 0.36 -3.44
C GLY A 146 -4.98 0.61 -3.30
N ASP A 147 -5.75 0.05 -4.22
CA ASP A 147 -7.20 0.04 -4.10
C ASP A 147 -7.57 -0.92 -2.97
N ALA A 148 -8.29 -0.42 -1.97
CA ALA A 148 -8.80 -1.27 -0.91
C ALA A 148 -9.99 -2.05 -1.44
N PRO A 149 -9.99 -3.40 -1.40
CA PRO A 149 -11.19 -4.15 -1.72
C PRO A 149 -12.28 -3.76 -0.72
N LEU A 150 -13.42 -3.32 -1.24
CA LEU A 150 -14.62 -3.10 -0.41
C LEU A 150 -14.88 -4.38 0.38
N SER A 151 -14.97 -4.24 1.69
CA SER A 151 -15.13 -5.31 2.67
C SER A 151 -16.09 -6.41 2.19
N GLY A 152 -15.59 -7.64 2.09
CA GLY A 152 -16.36 -8.86 2.15
C GLY A 152 -16.69 -9.59 0.84
N GLN A 153 -16.27 -9.14 -0.32
CA GLN A 153 -16.40 -9.93 -1.55
C GLN A 153 -15.03 -10.40 -2.02
N ALA A 154 -14.77 -11.69 -1.82
CA ALA A 154 -13.69 -12.37 -2.53
C ALA A 154 -13.87 -12.08 -4.02
N ALA A 155 -12.80 -11.64 -4.69
CA ALA A 155 -12.80 -11.40 -6.12
C ALA A 155 -13.30 -12.67 -6.83
N GLN A 156 -14.54 -12.64 -7.31
CA GLN A 156 -15.02 -13.67 -8.25
C GLN A 156 -14.27 -13.46 -9.57
N PRO A 157 -13.79 -14.54 -10.20
CA PRO A 157 -13.19 -14.44 -11.52
C PRO A 157 -14.21 -13.83 -12.50
N PRO A 158 -13.78 -13.00 -13.45
CA PRO A 158 -14.68 -12.39 -14.43
C PRO A 158 -15.44 -13.45 -15.18
N VAL A 159 -16.77 -13.40 -15.09
CA VAL A 159 -17.64 -14.19 -15.98
C VAL A 159 -17.72 -13.41 -17.30
N GLU A 160 -17.17 -13.97 -18.38
CA GLU A 160 -17.29 -13.39 -19.71
C GLU A 160 -18.76 -13.23 -20.09
N GLY A 161 -19.17 -11.99 -20.40
CA GLY A 161 -20.44 -11.70 -21.02
C GLY A 161 -21.41 -10.76 -20.30
N GLN A 162 -21.04 -10.18 -19.15
CA GLN A 162 -21.88 -9.12 -18.55
C GLN A 162 -21.26 -7.72 -18.73
N PRO A 163 -22.04 -6.70 -19.14
CA PRO A 163 -21.55 -5.33 -19.16
C PRO A 163 -21.16 -4.93 -17.72
N VAL A 164 -19.90 -4.59 -17.52
CA VAL A 164 -19.40 -3.99 -16.28
C VAL A 164 -20.11 -2.64 -16.07
N THR A 165 -21.24 -2.66 -15.38
CA THR A 165 -21.76 -1.45 -14.77
C THR A 165 -20.69 -1.00 -13.75
N ALA A 166 -20.07 0.14 -14.03
CA ALA A 166 -19.24 0.83 -13.05
C ALA A 166 -20.16 1.22 -11.87
N ALA A 167 -20.29 0.29 -10.92
CA ALA A 167 -20.84 0.60 -9.62
C ALA A 167 -19.92 1.68 -9.05
N GLY A 168 -20.49 2.86 -8.76
CA GLY A 168 -19.77 3.99 -8.20
C GLY A 168 -18.99 3.53 -6.99
N ALA A 169 -17.68 3.41 -7.17
CA ALA A 169 -16.79 2.97 -6.13
C ALA A 169 -16.65 4.12 -5.13
N SER A 170 -17.44 4.06 -4.07
CA SER A 170 -17.08 4.66 -2.78
C SER A 170 -15.92 3.84 -2.19
N GLY A 171 -14.91 3.59 -3.03
CA GLY A 171 -13.76 2.80 -2.67
C GLY A 171 -12.80 3.64 -1.84
N GLY A 172 -12.58 3.24 -0.60
CA GLY A 172 -11.43 3.71 0.15
C GLY A 172 -10.15 3.24 -0.52
N TYR A 173 -9.06 3.99 -0.31
CA TYR A 173 -7.72 3.58 -0.73
C TYR A 173 -6.95 3.05 0.48
N LEU A 174 -6.30 1.91 0.28
CA LEU A 174 -5.38 1.37 1.26
C LEU A 174 -4.07 2.15 1.16
N VAL A 175 -3.75 2.89 2.21
CA VAL A 175 -2.49 3.61 2.34
C VAL A 175 -1.62 2.89 3.36
N THR A 176 -0.38 2.59 2.98
CA THR A 176 0.62 1.99 3.88
C THR A 176 1.71 3.03 4.16
N ILE A 177 1.92 3.31 5.42
CA ILE A 177 2.87 4.30 5.89
C ILE A 177 3.95 3.69 6.78
N ALA A 178 5.12 4.31 6.80
CA ALA A 178 6.19 3.99 7.73
C ALA A 178 6.09 4.90 8.96
N VAL A 179 5.98 4.30 10.15
CA VAL A 179 5.73 5.00 11.42
C VAL A 179 6.77 4.59 12.46
N LYS A 180 7.15 5.51 13.32
CA LYS A 180 8.02 5.21 14.47
C LYS A 180 7.29 4.29 15.46
N PRO A 181 7.99 3.36 16.12
CA PRO A 181 7.38 2.47 17.10
C PRO A 181 6.63 3.19 18.23
N SER A 182 7.09 4.39 18.62
CA SER A 182 6.43 5.24 19.63
C SER A 182 5.01 5.65 19.25
N ASP A 183 4.76 5.85 17.96
CA ASP A 183 3.53 6.46 17.45
C ASP A 183 2.52 5.39 16.96
N VAL A 184 2.97 4.14 16.79
CA VAL A 184 2.17 3.05 16.23
C VAL A 184 0.91 2.77 17.07
N THR A 185 1.05 2.69 18.40
CA THR A 185 -0.08 2.37 19.28
C THR A 185 -1.15 3.45 19.22
N LEU A 186 -0.74 4.73 19.22
CA LEU A 186 -1.62 5.87 19.07
C LEU A 186 -2.34 5.83 17.72
N LEU A 187 -1.59 5.58 16.66
CA LEU A 187 -2.11 5.48 15.29
C LEU A 187 -3.13 4.35 15.14
N ILE A 188 -2.83 3.15 15.64
CA ILE A 188 -3.75 2.01 15.55
C ILE A 188 -5.05 2.31 16.31
N HIS A 189 -4.97 2.95 17.48
CA HIS A 189 -6.15 3.37 18.21
C HIS A 189 -6.99 4.37 17.41
N ALA A 190 -6.35 5.35 16.79
CA ALA A 190 -7.02 6.34 15.96
C ALA A 190 -7.66 5.71 14.71
N ILE A 191 -6.97 4.79 14.01
CA ILE A 191 -7.51 4.05 12.86
C ILE A 191 -8.80 3.32 13.24
N LYS A 192 -8.88 2.80 14.45
CA LYS A 192 -10.01 1.97 14.89
C LYS A 192 -11.21 2.78 15.39
N TYR A 193 -10.98 3.95 15.97
CA TYR A 193 -12.03 4.68 16.72
C TYR A 193 -12.23 6.13 16.27
N ARG A 194 -11.47 6.63 15.28
CA ARG A 194 -11.50 8.03 14.83
C ARG A 194 -11.61 8.10 13.31
N GLU A 195 -12.04 9.23 12.82
CA GLU A 195 -11.93 9.54 11.40
C GLU A 195 -10.57 10.18 11.11
N LEU A 196 -9.87 9.65 10.09
CA LEU A 196 -8.54 10.10 9.73
C LEU A 196 -8.57 10.90 8.44
N TYR A 197 -7.78 11.97 8.41
CA TYR A 197 -7.49 12.79 7.25
C TYR A 197 -5.99 12.89 7.04
N ALA A 198 -5.56 12.74 5.79
CA ALA A 198 -4.18 12.95 5.39
C ALA A 198 -4.03 14.29 4.68
N ALA A 199 -3.05 15.08 5.08
CA ALA A 199 -2.63 16.26 4.35
C ALA A 199 -1.26 16.02 3.73
N LEU A 200 -1.10 16.32 2.45
CA LEU A 200 0.19 16.26 1.77
C LEU A 200 1.10 17.37 2.32
N ARG A 201 2.30 16.97 2.75
CA ARG A 201 3.22 17.87 3.42
C ARG A 201 4.29 18.38 2.45
N GLY A 202 4.50 19.70 2.44
CA GLY A 202 5.68 20.31 1.83
C GLY A 202 6.93 20.11 2.70
N SER A 203 8.10 20.21 2.11
CA SER A 203 9.38 19.92 2.76
C SER A 203 9.73 20.84 3.95
N ASP A 204 9.21 22.05 3.95
CA ASP A 204 9.52 23.14 4.90
C ASP A 204 8.40 23.41 5.92
N VAL A 205 7.30 22.66 5.86
CA VAL A 205 6.15 22.86 6.74
C VAL A 205 6.48 22.41 8.17
N LYS A 206 6.31 23.32 9.13
CA LYS A 206 6.36 23.03 10.56
C LYS A 206 4.95 22.98 11.11
N LEU A 207 4.54 21.83 11.62
CA LEU A 207 3.23 21.63 12.23
C LEU A 207 3.38 21.69 13.76
N ASN A 208 2.45 22.38 14.41
CA ASN A 208 2.37 22.42 15.86
C ASN A 208 1.50 21.24 16.34
N PRO A 209 2.05 20.28 17.09
CA PRO A 209 1.31 19.09 17.55
C PRO A 209 0.23 19.41 18.59
N THR A 210 0.23 20.60 19.17
CA THR A 210 -0.73 21.00 20.22
C THR A 210 -1.99 21.66 19.69
N ILE A 211 -2.14 21.82 18.37
CA ILE A 211 -3.34 22.44 17.80
C ILE A 211 -4.48 21.43 17.83
N GLU A 212 -5.51 21.77 18.57
CA GLU A 212 -6.83 21.13 18.57
C GLU A 212 -7.87 22.22 18.26
N VAL A 213 -8.77 21.93 17.33
CA VAL A 213 -9.87 22.82 16.97
C VAL A 213 -11.18 22.13 17.29
N THR A 214 -12.06 22.83 18.01
CA THR A 214 -13.39 22.36 18.36
C THR A 214 -14.47 23.19 17.66
N ASP A 215 -15.69 22.66 17.56
CA ASP A 215 -16.84 23.38 17.01
C ASP A 215 -17.10 24.71 17.70
N LEU A 216 -16.81 24.81 19.00
CA LEU A 216 -16.97 26.05 19.76
C LEU A 216 -16.01 27.12 19.29
N GLN A 217 -14.73 26.77 19.09
CA GLN A 217 -13.70 27.68 18.58
C GLN A 217 -13.98 28.11 17.14
N LEU A 218 -14.48 27.19 16.30
CA LEU A 218 -14.83 27.50 14.93
C LEU A 218 -15.98 28.51 14.87
N ARG A 219 -17.00 28.35 15.72
CA ARG A 219 -18.12 29.26 15.84
C ARG A 219 -17.65 30.67 16.25
N ASP A 220 -16.77 30.75 17.22
CA ASP A 220 -16.28 32.06 17.74
C ASP A 220 -15.42 32.79 16.70
N ALA A 221 -14.62 32.03 15.91
CA ALA A 221 -13.81 32.59 14.80
C ALA A 221 -14.65 33.20 13.66
N VAL A 222 -15.86 32.62 13.40
CA VAL A 222 -16.78 33.10 12.36
C VAL A 222 -17.61 34.31 12.82
N THR A 223 -17.81 34.48 14.13
CA THR A 223 -18.66 35.51 14.71
C THR A 223 -17.91 36.81 15.05
N THR A 224 -16.58 36.82 14.94
CA THR A 224 -15.76 38.01 15.17
C THR A 224 -15.52 38.71 13.83
N PRO A 225 -16.09 39.92 13.58
CA PRO A 225 -15.92 40.68 12.32
C PRO A 225 -14.50 41.22 12.15
#